data_25274aad00e95a0a0a68eac469470d89
#
_entry.id   25274aad00e95a0a0a68eac469470d89
#
_cell.length_a   1.000
_cell.length_b   1.000
_cell.length_c   1.000
_cell.angle_alpha   90.00
_cell.angle_beta   90.00
_cell.angle_gamma   90.00
#
_symmetry.space_group_name_H-M   'P 1'
#
loop_
_entity.id
_entity.type
_entity.pdbx_description
1 polymer ?
#
loop_
_entity_poly.entity_id
_entity_poly.type
_entity_poly.pdbx_seq_one_letter_code
_entity_poly.pdbx_strand_id
1 'polypeptide(L)'
;MIAALQRKKIRILELLLKQTEDQLALRLQVSCENITYEICFFNVSCLHIWQLSMPAEIHGFELIDHRKDGWGRHAFYEIHDFEEDLIHFYCEEYRIERRD
;
A
#
# COMPACT_ATOMS: atom_id res chain seq x y z
N MET A 1 11.28 2.87 -7.69
CA MET A 1 11.38 2.46 -6.28
C MET A 1 10.31 1.49 -5.87
N ILE A 2 9.05 1.75 -6.23
CA ILE A 2 7.98 0.78 -5.92
C ILE A 2 8.22 -0.57 -6.57
N ALA A 3 8.89 -0.61 -7.71
CA ALA A 3 9.21 -1.85 -8.41
C ALA A 3 10.05 -2.80 -7.55
N ALA A 4 10.84 -2.27 -6.62
CA ALA A 4 11.64 -3.09 -5.71
C ALA A 4 10.79 -3.91 -4.73
N LEU A 5 9.52 -3.54 -4.55
CA LEU A 5 8.61 -4.21 -3.64
C LEU A 5 7.64 -5.15 -4.36
N GLN A 6 7.53 -5.06 -5.68
CA GLN A 6 6.55 -5.82 -6.45
C GLN A 6 6.79 -7.32 -6.32
N ARG A 7 5.74 -8.02 -5.89
CA ARG A 7 5.73 -9.48 -5.71
C ARG A 7 6.79 -9.98 -4.75
N LYS A 8 7.28 -9.12 -3.90
CA LYS A 8 8.25 -9.48 -2.88
C LYS A 8 7.57 -9.64 -1.53
N LYS A 9 8.24 -10.37 -0.66
CA LYS A 9 7.83 -10.43 0.73
C LYS A 9 8.24 -9.13 1.40
N ILE A 10 7.28 -8.43 1.97
CA ILE A 10 7.56 -7.22 2.74
C ILE A 10 7.06 -7.41 4.18
N ARG A 11 7.64 -6.67 5.08
CA ARG A 11 7.22 -6.65 6.48
C ARG A 11 6.72 -5.25 6.81
N ILE A 12 5.47 -5.16 7.24
CA ILE A 12 4.88 -3.89 7.64
C ILE A 12 5.28 -3.61 9.09
N LEU A 13 6.02 -2.53 9.31
CA LEU A 13 6.50 -2.14 10.62
C LEU A 13 5.57 -1.14 11.30
N GLU A 14 4.88 -0.31 10.50
CA GLU A 14 3.95 0.69 10.99
C GLU A 14 2.87 0.93 9.97
N LEU A 15 1.65 1.12 10.45
CA LEU A 15 0.51 1.48 9.61
C LEU A 15 -0.23 2.63 10.29
N LEU A 16 -0.38 3.74 9.59
CA LEU A 16 -1.04 4.92 10.11
C LEU A 16 -2.11 5.39 9.14
N LEU A 17 -3.36 5.46 9.63
CA LEU A 17 -4.48 6.02 8.87
C LEU A 17 -4.71 7.45 9.32
N LYS A 18 -4.92 8.35 8.35
CA LYS A 18 -5.24 9.73 8.64
C LYS A 18 -6.43 10.17 7.79
N GLN A 19 -7.53 10.51 8.46
CA GLN A 19 -8.72 11.03 7.82
C GLN A 19 -8.67 12.55 7.88
N THR A 20 -8.75 13.22 6.73
CA THR A 20 -8.96 14.65 6.63
C THR A 20 -10.41 14.90 6.20
N GLU A 21 -10.79 16.18 6.02
CA GLU A 21 -12.15 16.50 5.58
C GLU A 21 -12.46 15.88 4.21
N ASP A 22 -11.45 15.81 3.35
CA ASP A 22 -11.65 15.47 1.95
C ASP A 22 -11.20 14.07 1.59
N GLN A 23 -10.32 13.45 2.37
CA GLN A 23 -9.76 12.17 1.94
C GLN A 23 -9.17 11.37 3.11
N LEU A 24 -9.00 10.08 2.84
CA LEU A 24 -8.31 9.15 3.71
C LEU A 24 -6.90 8.93 3.16
N ALA A 25 -5.90 9.09 4.02
CA ALA A 25 -4.51 8.80 3.68
C ALA A 25 -4.02 7.63 4.52
N LEU A 26 -3.15 6.81 3.94
CA LEU A 26 -2.54 5.68 4.62
C LEU A 26 -1.03 5.78 4.47
N ARG A 27 -0.32 5.70 5.59
CA ARG A 27 1.14 5.64 5.59
C ARG A 27 1.59 4.28 6.09
N LEU A 28 2.43 3.63 5.31
CA LEU A 28 3.06 2.37 5.68
C LEU A 28 4.56 2.57 5.82
N GLN A 29 5.13 2.01 6.88
CA GLN A 29 6.57 1.84 6.97
C GLN A 29 6.83 0.35 6.82
N VAL A 30 7.61 -0.01 5.81
CA VAL A 30 7.84 -1.41 5.45
C VAL A 30 9.32 -1.70 5.31
N SER A 31 9.69 -2.96 5.55
CA SER A 31 11.04 -3.41 5.22
C SER A 31 10.96 -4.50 4.17
N CYS A 32 11.92 -4.48 3.25
CA CYS A 32 12.06 -5.47 2.19
C CYS A 32 13.54 -5.65 1.92
N GLU A 33 14.01 -6.89 2.05
CA GLU A 33 15.42 -7.22 1.82
C GLU A 33 16.37 -6.30 2.61
N ASN A 34 16.03 -6.06 3.89
CA ASN A 34 16.81 -5.23 4.83
C ASN A 34 16.83 -3.73 4.50
N ILE A 35 15.98 -3.29 3.60
CA ILE A 35 15.83 -1.87 3.29
C ILE A 35 14.47 -1.41 3.80
N THR A 36 14.44 -0.26 4.47
CA THR A 36 13.21 0.31 5.01
C THR A 36 12.70 1.39 4.06
N TYR A 37 11.41 1.33 3.78
CA TYR A 37 10.71 2.32 2.94
C TYR A 37 9.53 2.89 3.68
N GLU A 38 9.22 4.16 3.38
CA GLU A 38 7.96 4.77 3.80
C GLU A 38 7.12 5.00 2.56
N ILE A 39 5.88 4.52 2.58
CA ILE A 39 4.95 4.68 1.47
C ILE A 39 3.72 5.43 1.97
N CYS A 40 3.41 6.54 1.29
CA CYS A 40 2.21 7.31 1.58
C CYS A 40 1.23 7.15 0.43
N PHE A 41 0.00 6.78 0.76
CA PHE A 41 -1.09 6.62 -0.21
C PHE A 41 -2.13 7.69 0.05
N PHE A 42 -2.56 8.38 -1.00
CA PHE A 42 -3.49 9.50 -0.89
C PHE A 42 -4.81 9.19 -1.54
N ASN A 43 -5.88 9.67 -0.93
CA ASN A 43 -7.25 9.43 -1.34
C ASN A 43 -7.54 7.94 -1.45
N VAL A 44 -7.34 7.25 -0.34
CA VAL A 44 -7.53 5.80 -0.22
C VAL A 44 -9.03 5.49 -0.18
N SER A 45 -9.44 4.46 -0.89
CA SER A 45 -10.81 3.99 -0.90
C SER A 45 -10.88 2.47 -0.83
N CYS A 46 -12.02 1.95 -0.41
CA CYS A 46 -12.29 0.51 -0.32
C CYS A 46 -11.23 -0.23 0.48
N LEU A 47 -10.81 0.37 1.59
CA LEU A 47 -9.75 -0.20 2.42
C LEU A 47 -10.23 -1.48 3.10
N HIS A 48 -9.48 -2.55 2.86
CA HIS A 48 -9.69 -3.85 3.47
C HIS A 48 -8.39 -4.31 4.13
N ILE A 49 -8.45 -4.58 5.43
CA ILE A 49 -7.34 -5.13 6.20
C ILE A 49 -7.90 -6.30 7.00
N TRP A 50 -7.31 -7.48 6.83
CA TRP A 50 -7.83 -8.69 7.43
C TRP A 50 -6.82 -9.34 8.36
N GLN A 51 -7.19 -9.48 9.64
CA GLN A 51 -6.40 -10.18 10.66
C GLN A 51 -4.92 -9.77 10.70
N LEU A 52 -4.65 -8.49 10.53
CA LEU A 52 -3.29 -7.98 10.49
C LEU A 52 -2.76 -7.79 11.90
N SER A 53 -1.73 -8.56 12.28
CA SER A 53 -1.00 -8.38 13.53
C SER A 53 0.34 -7.72 13.24
N MET A 54 0.67 -6.66 13.95
CA MET A 54 1.91 -5.91 13.69
C MET A 54 3.07 -6.44 14.52
N PRO A 55 4.26 -6.58 13.93
CA PRO A 55 4.58 -6.38 12.54
C PRO A 55 4.00 -7.49 11.67
N ALA A 56 3.51 -7.13 10.49
CA ALA A 56 2.84 -8.06 9.60
C ALA A 56 3.71 -8.38 8.39
N GLU A 57 3.66 -9.62 7.93
CA GLU A 57 4.35 -10.02 6.71
C GLU A 57 3.35 -10.14 5.57
N ILE A 58 3.64 -9.49 4.46
CA ILE A 58 2.88 -9.56 3.23
C ILE A 58 3.75 -10.29 2.21
N HIS A 59 3.26 -11.45 1.74
CA HIS A 59 4.05 -12.31 0.87
C HIS A 59 3.87 -12.03 -0.61
N GLY A 60 2.76 -11.42 -0.98
CA GLY A 60 2.45 -11.13 -2.38
C GLY A 60 2.06 -9.68 -2.60
N PHE A 61 2.89 -8.74 -2.15
CA PHE A 61 2.62 -7.33 -2.34
C PHE A 61 2.61 -6.96 -3.82
N GLU A 62 1.55 -6.28 -4.27
CA GLU A 62 1.47 -5.79 -5.63
C GLU A 62 0.77 -4.45 -5.69
N LEU A 63 1.32 -3.55 -6.48
CA LEU A 63 0.71 -2.28 -6.84
C LEU A 63 0.42 -2.31 -8.33
N ILE A 64 -0.84 -2.15 -8.69
CA ILE A 64 -1.31 -2.20 -10.07
C ILE A 64 -1.73 -0.80 -10.50
N ASP A 65 -1.24 -0.35 -11.64
CA ASP A 65 -1.57 0.94 -12.22
C ASP A 65 -2.78 0.78 -13.14
N HIS A 66 -3.90 1.37 -12.76
CA HIS A 66 -5.16 1.32 -13.49
C HIS A 66 -5.48 2.63 -14.23
N ARG A 67 -4.54 3.56 -14.33
CA ARG A 67 -4.83 4.86 -14.93
C ARG A 67 -5.32 4.77 -16.37
N LYS A 68 -4.90 3.74 -17.09
CA LYS A 68 -5.28 3.53 -18.49
C LYS A 68 -6.49 2.63 -18.67
N ASP A 69 -7.03 2.10 -17.58
CA ASP A 69 -8.10 1.11 -17.64
C ASP A 69 -9.52 1.73 -17.62
N GLY A 70 -9.60 3.04 -17.47
CA GLY A 70 -10.89 3.72 -17.39
C GLY A 70 -11.66 3.48 -16.11
N TRP A 71 -11.00 3.01 -15.07
CA TRP A 71 -11.61 2.82 -13.77
C TRP A 71 -11.94 4.17 -13.14
N GLY A 72 -12.86 4.21 -12.23
CA GLY A 72 -13.42 5.40 -11.61
C GLY A 72 -12.41 6.53 -11.31
N ARG A 73 -12.91 7.68 -10.89
CA ARG A 73 -12.15 8.94 -10.83
C ARG A 73 -10.95 8.93 -9.92
N HIS A 74 -10.95 8.12 -8.86
CA HIS A 74 -9.93 8.19 -7.82
C HIS A 74 -9.26 6.84 -7.53
N ALA A 75 -9.60 5.82 -8.29
CA ALA A 75 -9.04 4.48 -8.14
C ALA A 75 -7.96 4.21 -9.18
N PHE A 76 -6.93 5.07 -9.19
CA PHE A 76 -5.86 4.97 -10.20
C PHE A 76 -4.90 3.83 -9.92
N TYR A 77 -4.72 3.48 -8.65
CA TYR A 77 -3.81 2.41 -8.25
C TYR A 77 -4.53 1.44 -7.33
N GLU A 78 -4.20 0.18 -7.49
CA GLU A 78 -4.71 -0.88 -6.63
C GLU A 78 -3.53 -1.52 -5.88
N ILE A 79 -3.66 -1.63 -4.56
CA ILE A 79 -2.65 -2.26 -3.71
C ILE A 79 -3.28 -3.52 -3.14
N HIS A 80 -2.62 -4.66 -3.34
CA HIS A 80 -3.19 -5.95 -2.99
C HIS A 80 -2.11 -6.94 -2.57
N ASP A 81 -2.42 -7.73 -1.54
CA ASP A 81 -1.65 -8.90 -1.15
C ASP A 81 -2.26 -10.11 -1.86
N PHE A 82 -1.59 -10.60 -2.90
CA PHE A 82 -2.09 -11.71 -3.71
C PHE A 82 -2.06 -13.06 -3.04
N GLU A 83 -1.21 -13.24 -2.03
CA GLU A 83 -1.03 -14.54 -1.41
C GLU A 83 -2.10 -14.84 -0.36
N GLU A 84 -2.39 -13.87 0.51
CA GLU A 84 -3.25 -14.09 1.65
C GLU A 84 -4.39 -13.08 1.80
N ASP A 85 -4.44 -12.11 0.92
CA ASP A 85 -5.46 -11.05 0.92
C ASP A 85 -5.55 -10.30 2.25
N LEU A 86 -4.40 -10.07 2.89
CA LEU A 86 -4.35 -9.38 4.17
C LEU A 86 -4.62 -7.89 4.04
N ILE A 87 -4.31 -7.31 2.89
CA ILE A 87 -4.52 -5.90 2.64
C ILE A 87 -4.96 -5.70 1.18
N HIS A 88 -5.95 -4.83 0.98
CA HIS A 88 -6.44 -4.49 -0.35
C HIS A 88 -7.10 -3.12 -0.29
N PHE A 89 -6.68 -2.22 -1.16
CA PHE A 89 -7.29 -0.90 -1.26
C PHE A 89 -6.93 -0.25 -2.60
N TYR A 90 -7.60 0.87 -2.87
CA TYR A 90 -7.34 1.71 -4.03
C TYR A 90 -6.89 3.07 -3.56
N CYS A 91 -6.08 3.75 -4.36
CA CYS A 91 -5.71 5.14 -4.09
C CYS A 91 -5.56 5.92 -5.37
N GLU A 92 -5.60 7.24 -5.25
CA GLU A 92 -5.43 8.13 -6.39
C GLU A 92 -3.95 8.39 -6.67
N GLU A 93 -3.14 8.44 -5.62
CA GLU A 93 -1.74 8.83 -5.70
C GLU A 93 -0.95 8.15 -4.61
N TYR A 94 0.34 7.93 -4.85
CA TYR A 94 1.23 7.42 -3.81
C TYR A 94 2.61 8.04 -3.93
N ARG A 95 3.35 7.97 -2.82
CA ARG A 95 4.73 8.42 -2.74
C ARG A 95 5.52 7.40 -1.93
N ILE A 96 6.72 7.05 -2.39
CA ILE A 96 7.58 6.10 -1.68
C ILE A 96 8.97 6.72 -1.49
N GLU A 97 9.52 6.56 -0.28
CA GLU A 97 10.84 7.04 0.07
C GLU A 97 11.61 5.95 0.80
N ARG A 98 12.90 5.85 0.51
CA ARG A 98 13.81 4.97 1.24
C ARG A 98 14.24 5.66 2.54
N ARG A 99 14.26 4.91 3.65
CA ARG A 99 14.46 5.47 4.99
C ARG A 99 15.73 5.03 5.72
N ASP A 100 16.54 4.16 5.16
CA ASP A 100 17.78 3.75 5.83
C ASP A 100 19.04 4.46 5.35
#